data_6194ccc47d6133184436c8a6a162c83d
#
_entry.id   6194ccc47d6133184436c8a6a162c83d
#
_cell.length_a   1.000
_cell.length_b   1.000
_cell.length_c   1.000
_cell.angle_alpha   90.00
_cell.angle_beta   90.00
_cell.angle_gamma   90.00
#
_symmetry.space_group_name_H-M   'P 1'
#
loop_
_entity.id
_entity.type
_entity.pdbx_description
1 polymer ?
#
loop_
_entity_poly.entity_id
_entity_poly.type
_entity_poly.pdbx_seq_one_letter_code
_entity_poly.pdbx_strand_id
1 'polypeptide(L)'
;MIRWWHDLRESQVEMDSPADNSAAARAINGIHQGNLALLEQLLSQNPGLATARVDGKRTLLHVATDWPGHYPNSDASVATLIAHGAEVNAQFIGDHAETALHWAASSDDVRALDALLDNGAETEARGGVIGGGTPLDDAVAFGQWEAARRLVERGARTTLWQAAALGLMTRVEKIFASESPPSPDEITNAFWSACHGGQTTAAEYLLGRGADLNWVGYDGLTPLDAAARSGTRELVGWLRDRGARSGKKLE
;
A
#
# COMPACT_ATOMS: atom_id res chain seq x y z
N MET A 1 2.91 13.19 2.99
CA MET A 1 2.18 11.89 3.04
C MET A 1 2.43 11.12 4.34
N ILE A 2 3.68 10.85 4.74
CA ILE A 2 4.02 10.15 6.01
C ILE A 2 3.51 10.90 7.25
N ARG A 3 3.52 12.22 7.24
CA ARG A 3 3.07 13.06 8.37
C ARG A 3 1.55 12.99 8.55
N TRP A 4 0.79 12.94 7.47
CA TRP A 4 -0.66 12.82 7.47
C TRP A 4 -1.14 11.45 8.00
N TRP A 5 -0.38 10.39 7.71
CA TRP A 5 -0.59 9.04 8.25
C TRP A 5 -0.36 8.98 9.77
N HIS A 6 0.60 9.76 10.30
CA HIS A 6 0.82 9.88 11.75
C HIS A 6 -0.35 10.59 12.44
N ASP A 7 -0.91 11.63 11.84
CA ASP A 7 -2.00 12.41 12.42
C ASP A 7 -3.33 11.62 12.45
N LEU A 8 -3.57 10.74 11.48
CA LEU A 8 -4.69 9.80 11.49
C LEU A 8 -4.55 8.72 12.59
N ARG A 9 -3.32 8.39 13.00
CA ARG A 9 -3.06 7.41 14.07
C ARG A 9 -3.41 7.90 15.46
N GLU A 10 -3.12 9.14 15.78
CA GLU A 10 -3.38 9.65 17.13
C GLU A 10 -4.87 9.65 17.45
N SER A 11 -5.73 9.79 16.43
CA SER A 11 -7.18 9.69 16.61
C SER A 11 -7.71 8.26 16.73
N GLN A 12 -6.94 7.23 16.33
CA GLN A 12 -7.35 5.81 16.42
C GLN A 12 -6.92 5.14 17.72
N VAL A 13 -5.83 5.59 18.36
CA VAL A 13 -5.32 5.01 19.61
C VAL A 13 -6.27 5.25 20.81
N GLU A 14 -7.13 6.26 20.73
CA GLU A 14 -8.08 6.55 21.84
C GLU A 14 -9.31 5.61 21.90
N MET A 15 -9.53 4.72 20.91
CA MET A 15 -10.71 3.85 20.88
C MET A 15 -10.51 2.44 21.44
N ASP A 16 -9.29 2.04 21.78
CA ASP A 16 -9.00 0.79 22.48
C ASP A 16 -9.14 0.96 24.01
N SER A 17 -10.35 1.29 24.48
CA SER A 17 -10.60 1.30 25.93
C SER A 17 -10.61 -0.14 26.46
N PRO A 18 -9.80 -0.46 27.50
CA PRO A 18 -9.69 -1.82 28.06
C PRO A 18 -10.96 -2.35 28.72
N ALA A 19 -12.04 -1.58 28.71
CA ALA A 19 -13.26 -1.86 29.48
C ALA A 19 -14.38 -2.52 28.62
N ASP A 20 -14.24 -2.65 27.32
CA ASP A 20 -15.26 -3.30 26.49
C ASP A 20 -15.02 -4.80 26.42
N ASN A 21 -15.87 -5.57 27.09
CA ASN A 21 -15.86 -7.05 27.09
C ASN A 21 -16.79 -7.63 26.02
N SER A 22 -17.13 -6.85 24.99
CA SER A 22 -17.96 -7.31 23.89
C SER A 22 -17.27 -8.40 23.07
N ALA A 23 -18.07 -9.20 22.35
CA ALA A 23 -17.54 -10.21 21.44
C ALA A 23 -16.62 -9.59 20.37
N ALA A 24 -16.92 -8.37 19.92
CA ALA A 24 -16.12 -7.63 18.95
C ALA A 24 -14.76 -7.24 19.54
N ALA A 25 -14.71 -6.64 20.73
CA ALA A 25 -13.44 -6.26 21.38
C ALA A 25 -12.56 -7.49 21.65
N ARG A 26 -13.16 -8.59 22.08
CA ARG A 26 -12.43 -9.86 22.29
C ARG A 26 -11.90 -10.44 20.99
N ALA A 27 -12.65 -10.32 19.87
CA ALA A 27 -12.20 -10.76 18.56
C ALA A 27 -11.02 -9.92 18.06
N ILE A 28 -11.07 -8.59 18.22
CA ILE A 28 -9.96 -7.68 17.93
C ILE A 28 -8.70 -8.11 18.69
N ASN A 29 -8.81 -8.29 20.01
CA ASN A 29 -7.69 -8.78 20.82
C ASN A 29 -7.17 -10.16 20.38
N GLY A 30 -8.08 -11.07 20.01
CA GLY A 30 -7.74 -12.38 19.47
C GLY A 30 -6.92 -12.28 18.19
N ILE A 31 -7.29 -11.40 17.27
CA ILE A 31 -6.59 -11.12 16.02
C ILE A 31 -5.19 -10.55 16.31
N HIS A 32 -5.09 -9.49 17.12
CA HIS A 32 -3.81 -8.85 17.46
C HIS A 32 -2.83 -9.80 18.15
N GLN A 33 -3.33 -10.77 18.93
CA GLN A 33 -2.53 -11.79 19.61
C GLN A 33 -2.31 -13.04 18.78
N GLY A 34 -2.95 -13.16 17.62
CA GLY A 34 -2.94 -14.37 16.79
C GLY A 34 -3.59 -15.58 17.47
N ASN A 35 -4.55 -15.34 18.37
CA ASN A 35 -5.27 -16.39 19.09
C ASN A 35 -6.43 -16.94 18.26
N LEU A 36 -6.11 -17.84 17.34
CA LEU A 36 -7.08 -18.44 16.41
C LEU A 36 -8.18 -19.21 17.13
N ALA A 37 -7.86 -19.90 18.24
CA ALA A 37 -8.85 -20.67 19.00
C ALA A 37 -9.92 -19.76 19.61
N LEU A 38 -9.52 -18.60 20.14
CA LEU A 38 -10.44 -17.59 20.65
C LEU A 38 -11.29 -17.00 19.51
N LEU A 39 -10.64 -16.65 18.39
CA LEU A 39 -11.33 -16.08 17.22
C LEU A 39 -12.40 -17.06 16.69
N GLU A 40 -12.04 -18.31 16.46
CA GLU A 40 -12.95 -19.37 16.01
C GLU A 40 -14.13 -19.57 16.96
N GLN A 41 -13.85 -19.63 18.27
CA GLN A 41 -14.89 -19.74 19.30
C GLN A 41 -15.87 -18.55 19.23
N LEU A 42 -15.36 -17.31 19.14
CA LEU A 42 -16.20 -16.11 19.12
C LEU A 42 -17.07 -16.04 17.87
N LEU A 43 -16.51 -16.36 16.71
CA LEU A 43 -17.23 -16.39 15.43
C LEU A 43 -18.34 -17.44 15.43
N SER A 44 -18.05 -18.65 15.96
CA SER A 44 -19.05 -19.73 16.08
C SER A 44 -20.20 -19.38 17.04
N GLN A 45 -19.90 -18.66 18.13
CA GLN A 45 -20.90 -18.28 19.14
C GLN A 45 -21.70 -17.03 18.77
N ASN A 46 -21.21 -16.23 17.84
CA ASN A 46 -21.83 -14.96 17.45
C ASN A 46 -22.04 -14.89 15.94
N PRO A 47 -23.09 -15.51 15.40
CA PRO A 47 -23.41 -15.43 13.98
C PRO A 47 -23.55 -13.95 13.55
N GLY A 48 -22.86 -13.58 12.48
CA GLY A 48 -22.81 -12.19 11.99
C GLY A 48 -21.64 -11.36 12.49
N LEU A 49 -20.85 -11.82 13.48
CA LEU A 49 -19.66 -11.09 13.93
C LEU A 49 -18.63 -10.93 12.81
N ALA A 50 -18.45 -11.93 11.95
CA ALA A 50 -17.54 -11.87 10.81
C ALA A 50 -17.90 -10.78 9.80
N THR A 51 -19.20 -10.47 9.65
CA THR A 51 -19.72 -9.43 8.72
C THR A 51 -19.97 -8.09 9.40
N ALA A 52 -19.87 -8.04 10.74
CA ALA A 52 -20.13 -6.82 11.49
C ALA A 52 -19.05 -5.76 11.26
N ARG A 53 -19.47 -4.50 11.43
CA ARG A 53 -18.54 -3.37 11.53
C ARG A 53 -18.32 -3.04 12.99
N VAL A 54 -17.10 -3.25 13.45
CA VAL A 54 -16.76 -3.21 14.89
C VAL A 54 -16.81 -1.81 15.50
N ASP A 55 -16.71 -0.78 14.65
CA ASP A 55 -16.79 0.65 15.04
C ASP A 55 -17.73 1.42 14.09
N GLY A 56 -18.62 0.74 13.41
CA GLY A 56 -19.48 1.29 12.36
C GLY A 56 -18.75 1.50 11.03
N LYS A 57 -17.43 1.32 10.96
CA LYS A 57 -16.58 1.61 9.80
C LYS A 57 -15.80 0.40 9.30
N ARG A 58 -15.01 -0.25 10.20
CA ARG A 58 -14.10 -1.36 9.89
C ARG A 58 -14.80 -2.70 10.04
N THR A 59 -14.49 -3.66 9.18
CA THR A 59 -14.76 -5.08 9.43
C THR A 59 -13.60 -5.72 10.21
N LEU A 60 -13.77 -6.94 10.70
CA LEU A 60 -12.66 -7.67 11.32
C LEU A 60 -11.53 -8.01 10.33
N LEU A 61 -11.80 -8.04 9.01
CA LEU A 61 -10.74 -8.16 7.99
C LEU A 61 -9.87 -6.90 7.95
N HIS A 62 -10.46 -5.69 8.05
CA HIS A 62 -9.67 -4.47 8.18
C HIS A 62 -8.83 -4.48 9.46
N VAL A 63 -9.38 -4.93 10.58
CA VAL A 63 -8.62 -5.07 11.84
C VAL A 63 -7.44 -6.02 11.68
N ALA A 64 -7.62 -7.14 10.97
CA ALA A 64 -6.56 -8.13 10.77
C ALA A 64 -5.41 -7.62 9.87
N THR A 65 -5.64 -6.54 9.11
CA THR A 65 -4.67 -5.94 8.18
C THR A 65 -4.30 -4.51 8.55
N ASP A 66 -4.81 -4.01 9.68
CA ASP A 66 -4.55 -2.65 10.15
C ASP A 66 -3.08 -2.47 10.51
N TRP A 67 -2.62 -1.24 10.41
CA TRP A 67 -1.26 -0.90 10.83
C TRP A 67 -1.01 -1.28 12.31
N PRO A 68 0.18 -1.79 12.66
CA PRO A 68 1.38 -1.96 11.81
C PRO A 68 1.34 -3.18 10.88
N GLY A 69 0.27 -3.97 10.86
CA GLY A 69 0.21 -5.25 10.17
C GLY A 69 1.05 -6.33 10.87
N HIS A 70 1.29 -7.45 10.15
CA HIS A 70 2.17 -8.52 10.63
C HIS A 70 1.76 -9.13 11.97
N TYR A 71 0.46 -9.10 12.28
CA TYR A 71 -0.06 -9.76 13.47
C TYR A 71 0.25 -11.27 13.43
N PRO A 72 0.54 -11.89 14.58
CA PRO A 72 0.77 -13.34 14.62
C PRO A 72 -0.41 -14.07 13.97
N ASN A 73 -0.13 -15.04 13.08
CA ASN A 73 -1.14 -15.80 12.34
C ASN A 73 -2.12 -14.93 11.52
N SER A 74 -1.68 -13.78 10.96
CA SER A 74 -2.54 -12.87 10.18
C SER A 74 -3.22 -13.58 9.02
N ASP A 75 -2.49 -14.41 8.28
CA ASP A 75 -3.01 -15.27 7.20
C ASP A 75 -4.13 -16.21 7.66
N ALA A 76 -3.92 -16.92 8.77
CA ALA A 76 -4.92 -17.83 9.31
C ALA A 76 -6.12 -17.08 9.91
N SER A 77 -5.91 -15.91 10.51
CA SER A 77 -7.00 -15.03 10.99
C SER A 77 -7.89 -14.58 9.83
N VAL A 78 -7.28 -14.13 8.71
CA VAL A 78 -8.00 -13.75 7.49
C VAL A 78 -8.82 -14.95 6.96
N ALA A 79 -8.18 -16.10 6.81
CA ALA A 79 -8.86 -17.32 6.32
C ALA A 79 -10.03 -17.73 7.23
N THR A 80 -9.84 -17.68 8.55
CA THR A 80 -10.89 -18.00 9.54
C THR A 80 -12.08 -17.03 9.43
N LEU A 81 -11.82 -15.73 9.32
CA LEU A 81 -12.87 -14.72 9.15
C LEU A 81 -13.70 -14.97 7.89
N ILE A 82 -13.04 -15.24 6.76
CA ILE A 82 -13.72 -15.49 5.48
C ILE A 82 -14.52 -16.81 5.53
N ALA A 83 -13.97 -17.86 6.15
CA ALA A 83 -14.69 -19.12 6.35
C ALA A 83 -15.98 -18.95 7.16
N HIS A 84 -16.04 -17.92 8.04
CA HIS A 84 -17.24 -17.56 8.80
C HIS A 84 -18.09 -16.48 8.12
N GLY A 85 -17.86 -16.19 6.85
CA GLY A 85 -18.70 -15.34 6.02
C GLY A 85 -18.28 -13.87 5.96
N ALA A 86 -17.07 -13.52 6.37
CA ALA A 86 -16.55 -12.16 6.14
C ALA A 86 -16.50 -11.85 4.63
N GLU A 87 -16.99 -10.68 4.23
CA GLU A 87 -16.96 -10.22 2.85
C GLU A 87 -15.54 -9.71 2.53
N VAL A 88 -14.80 -10.46 1.71
CA VAL A 88 -13.37 -10.19 1.41
C VAL A 88 -13.14 -8.81 0.79
N ASN A 89 -14.08 -8.33 -0.02
CA ASN A 89 -14.02 -7.03 -0.71
C ASN A 89 -14.86 -5.93 -0.01
N ALA A 90 -15.24 -6.15 1.26
CA ALA A 90 -15.94 -5.12 2.03
C ALA A 90 -15.09 -3.85 2.09
N GLN A 91 -15.70 -2.71 1.79
CA GLN A 91 -15.03 -1.42 1.84
C GLN A 91 -15.12 -0.80 3.24
N PHE A 92 -14.09 -0.10 3.65
CA PHE A 92 -14.11 0.80 4.81
C PHE A 92 -15.16 1.90 4.60
N ILE A 93 -15.81 2.33 5.68
CA ILE A 93 -16.76 3.46 5.66
C ILE A 93 -16.09 4.68 6.26
N GLY A 94 -15.65 5.61 5.42
CA GLY A 94 -14.93 6.83 5.82
C GLY A 94 -14.64 7.70 4.61
N ASP A 95 -13.61 8.52 4.70
CA ASP A 95 -13.17 9.43 3.63
C ASP A 95 -12.61 8.68 2.42
N HIS A 96 -12.21 7.44 2.61
CA HIS A 96 -11.72 6.50 1.60
C HIS A 96 -12.53 5.22 1.66
N ALA A 97 -12.58 4.47 0.56
CA ALA A 97 -13.36 3.24 0.42
C ALA A 97 -12.44 2.01 0.28
N GLU A 98 -11.39 1.96 1.10
CA GLU A 98 -10.39 0.93 1.07
C GLU A 98 -10.96 -0.44 1.46
N THR A 99 -10.42 -1.50 0.86
CA THR A 99 -10.64 -2.88 1.30
C THR A 99 -9.52 -3.33 2.23
N ALA A 100 -9.67 -4.47 2.89
CA ALA A 100 -8.61 -5.09 3.67
C ALA A 100 -7.33 -5.33 2.85
N LEU A 101 -7.45 -5.56 1.53
CA LEU A 101 -6.30 -5.71 0.64
C LEU A 101 -5.48 -4.41 0.49
N HIS A 102 -6.12 -3.23 0.48
CA HIS A 102 -5.40 -1.94 0.50
C HIS A 102 -4.59 -1.82 1.81
N TRP A 103 -5.17 -2.19 2.93
CA TRP A 103 -4.52 -2.08 4.24
C TRP A 103 -3.35 -3.06 4.39
N ALA A 104 -3.51 -4.31 3.94
CA ALA A 104 -2.41 -5.27 3.87
C ALA A 104 -1.27 -4.79 2.96
N ALA A 105 -1.63 -4.19 1.81
CA ALA A 105 -0.68 -3.61 0.87
C ALA A 105 0.07 -2.41 1.46
N SER A 106 -0.63 -1.54 2.19
CA SER A 106 -0.05 -0.35 2.86
C SER A 106 0.82 -0.68 4.07
N SER A 107 0.68 -1.89 4.63
CA SER A 107 1.45 -2.37 5.79
C SER A 107 2.60 -3.30 5.41
N ASP A 108 2.78 -3.62 4.12
CA ASP A 108 3.71 -4.64 3.60
C ASP A 108 3.45 -6.04 4.18
N ASP A 109 2.23 -6.33 4.65
CA ASP A 109 1.87 -7.63 5.20
C ASP A 109 1.53 -8.62 4.08
N VAL A 110 2.58 -9.18 3.48
CA VAL A 110 2.47 -10.13 2.35
C VAL A 110 1.70 -11.40 2.75
N ARG A 111 1.75 -11.83 4.03
CA ARG A 111 1.02 -13.02 4.47
C ARG A 111 -0.49 -12.78 4.47
N ALA A 112 -0.94 -11.68 5.06
CA ALA A 112 -2.35 -11.31 5.03
C ALA A 112 -2.82 -11.02 3.60
N LEU A 113 -1.98 -10.33 2.79
CA LEU A 113 -2.24 -10.03 1.39
C LEU A 113 -2.47 -11.31 0.57
N ASP A 114 -1.58 -12.31 0.68
CA ASP A 114 -1.74 -13.58 0.00
C ASP A 114 -3.03 -14.31 0.45
N ALA A 115 -3.30 -14.35 1.75
CA ALA A 115 -4.52 -14.96 2.27
C ALA A 115 -5.79 -14.29 1.72
N LEU A 116 -5.81 -12.96 1.61
CA LEU A 116 -6.93 -12.22 1.00
C LEU A 116 -7.09 -12.58 -0.48
N LEU A 117 -5.99 -12.58 -1.24
CA LEU A 117 -6.00 -12.90 -2.68
C LEU A 117 -6.41 -14.36 -2.95
N ASP A 118 -5.96 -15.31 -2.13
CA ASP A 118 -6.34 -16.72 -2.22
C ASP A 118 -7.84 -16.94 -1.96
N ASN A 119 -8.47 -16.01 -1.25
CA ASN A 119 -9.90 -16.02 -0.95
C ASN A 119 -10.72 -15.02 -1.81
N GLY A 120 -10.18 -14.55 -2.93
CA GLY A 120 -10.93 -13.78 -3.93
C GLY A 120 -10.93 -12.27 -3.71
N ALA A 121 -9.95 -11.72 -3.02
CA ALA A 121 -9.78 -10.26 -2.99
C ALA A 121 -9.46 -9.71 -4.38
N GLU A 122 -10.09 -8.60 -4.74
CA GLU A 122 -9.94 -7.95 -6.04
C GLU A 122 -8.65 -7.13 -6.08
N THR A 123 -7.67 -7.54 -6.89
CA THR A 123 -6.39 -6.82 -7.07
C THR A 123 -6.56 -5.40 -7.58
N GLU A 124 -7.63 -5.13 -8.31
CA GLU A 124 -7.96 -3.83 -8.94
C GLU A 124 -9.07 -3.08 -8.17
N ALA A 125 -9.37 -3.49 -6.92
CA ALA A 125 -10.33 -2.76 -6.09
C ALA A 125 -9.95 -1.29 -6.00
N ARG A 126 -10.96 -0.40 -6.11
CA ARG A 126 -10.77 1.04 -6.01
C ARG A 126 -11.13 1.53 -4.62
N GLY A 127 -10.59 2.68 -4.24
CA GLY A 127 -10.91 3.33 -2.97
C GLY A 127 -9.71 3.64 -2.07
N GLY A 128 -8.50 3.33 -2.54
CA GLY A 128 -7.25 3.63 -1.83
C GLY A 128 -7.05 5.12 -1.54
N VAL A 129 -6.24 5.44 -0.55
CA VAL A 129 -5.93 6.82 -0.14
C VAL A 129 -5.20 7.59 -1.24
N ILE A 130 -4.49 6.91 -2.12
CA ILE A 130 -3.78 7.53 -3.24
C ILE A 130 -4.75 7.73 -4.41
N GLY A 131 -5.43 8.85 -4.40
CA GLY A 131 -6.33 9.25 -5.51
C GLY A 131 -7.50 8.31 -5.77
N GLY A 132 -7.96 7.54 -4.77
CA GLY A 132 -8.98 6.51 -4.94
C GLY A 132 -8.47 5.30 -5.73
N GLY A 133 -7.16 5.06 -5.71
CA GLY A 133 -6.47 4.03 -6.48
C GLY A 133 -6.68 2.61 -6.00
N THR A 134 -5.81 1.73 -6.49
CA THR A 134 -5.79 0.29 -6.19
C THR A 134 -4.85 -0.01 -5.01
N PRO A 135 -4.87 -1.24 -4.44
CA PRO A 135 -3.89 -1.66 -3.45
C PRO A 135 -2.44 -1.51 -3.92
N LEU A 136 -2.18 -1.67 -5.23
CA LEU A 136 -0.84 -1.44 -5.79
C LEU A 136 -0.45 0.04 -5.79
N ASP A 137 -1.40 0.98 -6.00
CA ASP A 137 -1.14 2.41 -5.89
C ASP A 137 -0.67 2.75 -4.48
N ASP A 138 -1.37 2.26 -3.47
CA ASP A 138 -1.02 2.49 -2.06
C ASP A 138 0.33 1.85 -1.71
N ALA A 139 0.56 0.58 -2.07
CA ALA A 139 1.83 -0.11 -1.80
C ALA A 139 3.03 0.65 -2.38
N VAL A 140 2.97 1.06 -3.65
CA VAL A 140 4.08 1.76 -4.31
C VAL A 140 4.27 3.16 -3.71
N ALA A 141 3.21 3.92 -3.47
CA ALA A 141 3.30 5.26 -2.92
C ALA A 141 3.90 5.27 -1.50
N PHE A 142 3.58 4.27 -0.68
CA PHE A 142 4.11 4.12 0.68
C PHE A 142 5.47 3.42 0.73
N GLY A 143 5.99 2.93 -0.41
CA GLY A 143 7.28 2.23 -0.47
C GLY A 143 7.25 0.81 0.11
N GLN A 144 6.10 0.17 0.07
CA GLN A 144 5.85 -1.18 0.53
C GLN A 144 6.21 -2.17 -0.60
N TRP A 145 7.50 -2.39 -0.76
CA TRP A 145 8.04 -3.01 -1.98
C TRP A 145 7.75 -4.50 -2.11
N GLU A 146 7.64 -5.23 -0.99
CA GLU A 146 7.32 -6.67 -1.02
C GLU A 146 5.85 -6.88 -1.40
N ALA A 147 4.93 -6.15 -0.79
CA ALA A 147 3.52 -6.15 -1.15
C ALA A 147 3.30 -5.72 -2.61
N ALA A 148 3.98 -4.65 -3.06
CA ALA A 148 3.86 -4.18 -4.43
C ALA A 148 4.31 -5.24 -5.46
N ARG A 149 5.46 -5.90 -5.23
CA ARG A 149 5.91 -7.00 -6.09
C ARG A 149 4.95 -8.17 -6.06
N ARG A 150 4.49 -8.55 -4.87
CA ARG A 150 3.53 -9.65 -4.73
C ARG A 150 2.22 -9.37 -5.46
N LEU A 151 1.67 -8.16 -5.38
CA LEU A 151 0.48 -7.79 -6.15
C LEU A 151 0.70 -7.92 -7.66
N VAL A 152 1.86 -7.50 -8.17
CA VAL A 152 2.22 -7.67 -9.59
C VAL A 152 2.35 -9.14 -9.99
N GLU A 153 2.96 -9.98 -9.14
CA GLU A 153 3.03 -11.45 -9.33
C GLU A 153 1.65 -12.10 -9.35
N ARG A 154 0.72 -11.57 -8.55
CA ARG A 154 -0.67 -12.02 -8.45
C ARG A 154 -1.58 -11.39 -9.53
N GLY A 155 -1.02 -10.68 -10.50
CA GLY A 155 -1.70 -10.22 -11.70
C GLY A 155 -2.17 -8.76 -11.69
N ALA A 156 -1.82 -7.96 -10.70
CA ALA A 156 -2.12 -6.54 -10.69
C ALA A 156 -1.54 -5.82 -11.92
N ARG A 157 -2.35 -4.94 -12.51
CA ARG A 157 -1.93 -4.12 -13.65
C ARG A 157 -1.08 -2.96 -13.16
N THR A 158 -0.10 -2.57 -13.96
CA THR A 158 0.77 -1.44 -13.66
C THR A 158 0.59 -0.33 -14.67
N THR A 159 0.56 0.88 -14.18
CA THR A 159 0.78 2.11 -14.96
C THR A 159 2.27 2.39 -15.10
N LEU A 160 2.64 3.47 -15.81
CA LEU A 160 4.06 3.82 -16.03
C LEU A 160 4.81 4.07 -14.73
N TRP A 161 4.23 4.85 -13.80
CA TRP A 161 4.92 5.23 -12.56
C TRP A 161 5.16 4.03 -11.62
N GLN A 162 4.20 3.10 -11.52
CA GLN A 162 4.35 1.86 -10.76
C GLN A 162 5.40 0.94 -11.38
N ALA A 163 5.34 0.77 -12.71
CA ALA A 163 6.32 -0.03 -13.42
C ALA A 163 7.74 0.54 -13.27
N ALA A 164 7.89 1.87 -13.30
CA ALA A 164 9.15 2.55 -13.09
C ALA A 164 9.65 2.40 -11.65
N ALA A 165 8.78 2.59 -10.65
CA ALA A 165 9.12 2.42 -9.24
C ALA A 165 9.56 0.99 -8.88
N LEU A 166 9.04 -0.01 -9.58
CA LEU A 166 9.37 -1.42 -9.39
C LEU A 166 10.51 -1.92 -10.31
N GLY A 167 11.03 -1.08 -11.21
CA GLY A 167 12.09 -1.44 -12.16
C GLY A 167 11.65 -2.43 -13.24
N LEU A 168 10.36 -2.49 -13.55
CA LEU A 168 9.78 -3.41 -14.53
C LEU A 168 10.01 -2.90 -15.98
N MET A 169 11.27 -2.89 -16.41
CA MET A 169 11.71 -2.25 -17.66
C MET A 169 10.93 -2.72 -18.88
N THR A 170 10.67 -4.03 -19.02
CA THR A 170 9.86 -4.55 -20.13
C THR A 170 8.47 -3.92 -20.21
N ARG A 171 7.83 -3.64 -19.06
CA ARG A 171 6.54 -2.94 -19.00
C ARG A 171 6.69 -1.46 -19.35
N VAL A 172 7.73 -0.81 -18.82
CA VAL A 172 8.06 0.60 -19.14
C VAL A 172 8.23 0.76 -20.65
N GLU A 173 9.08 -0.04 -21.28
CA GLU A 173 9.35 0.01 -22.72
C GLU A 173 8.10 -0.26 -23.56
N LYS A 174 7.28 -1.23 -23.14
CA LYS A 174 6.00 -1.54 -23.81
C LYS A 174 5.02 -0.35 -23.79
N ILE A 175 4.96 0.40 -22.68
CA ILE A 175 4.12 1.58 -22.58
C ILE A 175 4.59 2.67 -23.55
N PHE A 176 5.90 2.90 -23.67
CA PHE A 176 6.45 3.85 -24.65
C PHE A 176 6.26 3.42 -26.12
N ALA A 177 6.17 2.13 -26.37
CA ALA A 177 5.92 1.57 -27.71
C ALA A 177 4.43 1.50 -28.08
N SER A 178 3.53 1.92 -27.20
CA SER A 178 2.08 1.92 -27.46
C SER A 178 1.66 3.03 -28.42
N GLU A 179 0.44 2.94 -28.96
CA GLU A 179 -0.13 3.97 -29.84
C GLU A 179 -0.35 5.32 -29.13
N SER A 180 -0.39 5.31 -27.80
CA SER A 180 -0.53 6.50 -26.96
C SER A 180 0.68 6.60 -26.03
N PRO A 181 1.81 7.18 -26.52
CA PRO A 181 3.00 7.32 -25.70
C PRO A 181 2.74 8.27 -24.51
N PRO A 182 3.48 8.10 -23.39
CA PRO A 182 3.30 8.91 -22.19
C PRO A 182 3.56 10.39 -22.46
N SER A 183 2.78 11.24 -21.79
CA SER A 183 2.99 12.68 -21.76
C SER A 183 4.26 13.06 -20.98
N PRO A 184 4.80 14.28 -21.14
CA PRO A 184 5.94 14.78 -20.38
C PRO A 184 5.73 14.72 -18.86
N ASP A 185 4.52 14.99 -18.39
CA ASP A 185 4.18 14.94 -16.95
C ASP A 185 4.16 13.50 -16.43
N GLU A 186 3.63 12.54 -17.20
CA GLU A 186 3.67 11.13 -16.86
C GLU A 186 5.10 10.58 -16.83
N ILE A 187 5.96 11.02 -17.78
CA ILE A 187 7.38 10.66 -17.80
C ILE A 187 8.10 11.21 -16.58
N THR A 188 7.85 12.47 -16.21
CA THR A 188 8.44 13.11 -15.04
C THR A 188 7.98 12.46 -13.74
N ASN A 189 6.69 12.16 -13.61
CA ASN A 189 6.16 11.42 -12.47
C ASN A 189 6.78 10.02 -12.35
N ALA A 190 6.88 9.30 -13.45
CA ALA A 190 7.52 7.98 -13.48
C ALA A 190 9.01 8.03 -13.12
N PHE A 191 9.73 9.08 -13.56
CA PHE A 191 11.12 9.32 -13.19
C PHE A 191 11.28 9.53 -11.68
N TRP A 192 10.44 10.39 -11.09
CA TRP A 192 10.39 10.56 -9.64
C TRP A 192 10.11 9.24 -8.94
N SER A 193 9.16 8.46 -9.43
CA SER A 193 8.77 7.17 -8.87
C SER A 193 9.89 6.12 -9.00
N ALA A 194 10.64 6.10 -10.10
CA ALA A 194 11.85 5.29 -10.24
C ALA A 194 12.90 5.66 -9.19
N CYS A 195 13.09 6.95 -8.92
CA CYS A 195 13.98 7.43 -7.86
C CYS A 195 13.48 7.02 -6.47
N HIS A 196 12.17 7.09 -6.22
CA HIS A 196 11.55 6.62 -4.99
C HIS A 196 11.76 5.12 -4.74
N GLY A 197 11.65 4.31 -5.79
CA GLY A 197 11.92 2.86 -5.75
C GLY A 197 13.39 2.47 -5.84
N GLY A 198 14.31 3.45 -5.97
CA GLY A 198 15.74 3.20 -6.10
C GLY A 198 16.15 2.51 -7.42
N GLN A 199 15.37 2.68 -8.48
CA GLN A 199 15.52 1.95 -9.76
C GLN A 199 16.37 2.75 -10.75
N THR A 200 17.69 2.60 -10.68
CA THR A 200 18.65 3.37 -11.50
C THR A 200 18.39 3.23 -13.00
N THR A 201 18.22 2.00 -13.52
CA THR A 201 17.98 1.75 -14.95
C THR A 201 16.70 2.44 -15.45
N ALA A 202 15.62 2.41 -14.66
CA ALA A 202 14.38 3.10 -15.02
C ALA A 202 14.55 4.62 -14.98
N ALA A 203 15.26 5.14 -13.97
CA ALA A 203 15.57 6.56 -13.88
C ALA A 203 16.41 7.05 -15.07
N GLU A 204 17.45 6.31 -15.47
CA GLU A 204 18.27 6.62 -16.65
C GLU A 204 17.42 6.67 -17.94
N TYR A 205 16.61 5.64 -18.12
CA TYR A 205 15.73 5.53 -19.30
C TYR A 205 14.75 6.70 -19.40
N LEU A 206 14.12 7.08 -18.29
CA LEU A 206 13.10 8.13 -18.23
C LEU A 206 13.71 9.54 -18.35
N LEU A 207 14.87 9.79 -17.72
CA LEU A 207 15.59 11.05 -17.88
C LEU A 207 16.02 11.25 -19.33
N GLY A 208 16.50 10.19 -20.02
CA GLY A 208 16.83 10.22 -21.45
C GLY A 208 15.63 10.51 -22.37
N ARG A 209 14.40 10.45 -21.82
CA ARG A 209 13.14 10.79 -22.52
C ARG A 209 12.55 12.12 -22.14
N GLY A 210 13.32 12.95 -21.43
CA GLY A 210 12.96 14.33 -21.13
C GLY A 210 12.22 14.54 -19.80
N ALA A 211 12.33 13.61 -18.85
CA ALA A 211 11.85 13.85 -17.49
C ALA A 211 12.52 15.07 -16.87
N ASP A 212 11.79 15.83 -16.06
CA ASP A 212 12.35 16.94 -15.31
C ASP A 212 13.18 16.42 -14.12
N LEU A 213 14.49 16.68 -14.20
CA LEU A 213 15.49 16.26 -13.21
C LEU A 213 15.22 16.86 -11.81
N ASN A 214 14.61 18.04 -11.75
CA ASN A 214 14.43 18.82 -10.53
C ASN A 214 12.97 19.07 -10.17
N TRP A 215 12.06 18.32 -10.76
CA TRP A 215 10.64 18.40 -10.42
C TRP A 215 10.42 18.20 -8.92
N VAL A 216 9.67 19.12 -8.32
CA VAL A 216 9.25 18.97 -6.92
C VAL A 216 7.93 18.20 -6.89
N GLY A 217 8.03 16.95 -6.52
CA GLY A 217 6.91 16.02 -6.52
C GLY A 217 6.25 15.86 -5.15
N TYR A 218 5.95 14.61 -4.82
CA TYR A 218 5.24 14.26 -3.59
C TYR A 218 6.06 14.58 -2.34
N ASP A 219 5.39 15.01 -1.27
CA ASP A 219 5.99 15.43 0.00
C ASP A 219 7.00 16.60 -0.12
N GLY A 220 6.93 17.37 -1.22
CA GLY A 220 7.91 18.42 -1.52
C GLY A 220 9.30 17.87 -1.86
N LEU A 221 9.40 16.61 -2.25
CA LEU A 221 10.67 15.96 -2.57
C LEU A 221 10.98 16.03 -4.06
N THR A 222 12.25 16.34 -4.37
CA THR A 222 12.78 16.16 -5.73
C THR A 222 13.16 14.69 -5.98
N PRO A 223 13.44 14.29 -7.25
CA PRO A 223 13.97 12.97 -7.55
C PRO A 223 15.23 12.61 -6.75
N LEU A 224 16.10 13.60 -6.50
CA LEU A 224 17.30 13.42 -5.66
C LEU A 224 16.93 13.11 -4.20
N ASP A 225 15.95 13.81 -3.64
CA ASP A 225 15.49 13.58 -2.27
C ASP A 225 14.80 12.22 -2.14
N ALA A 226 14.00 11.85 -3.13
CA ALA A 226 13.34 10.55 -3.20
C ALA A 226 14.36 9.40 -3.27
N ALA A 227 15.38 9.52 -4.12
CA ALA A 227 16.48 8.57 -4.21
C ALA A 227 17.31 8.49 -2.91
N ALA A 228 17.53 9.62 -2.25
CA ALA A 228 18.21 9.62 -0.95
C ALA A 228 17.38 8.89 0.13
N ARG A 229 16.06 9.05 0.12
CA ARG A 229 15.14 8.33 1.01
C ARG A 229 15.11 6.83 0.75
N SER A 230 15.24 6.39 -0.51
CA SER A 230 15.32 4.96 -0.86
C SER A 230 16.62 4.30 -0.41
N GLY A 231 17.65 5.07 -0.05
CA GLY A 231 18.96 4.58 0.38
C GLY A 231 19.89 4.13 -0.77
N THR A 232 19.50 4.33 -2.03
CA THR A 232 20.28 3.89 -3.21
C THR A 232 21.41 4.89 -3.52
N ARG A 233 22.56 4.69 -2.90
CA ARG A 233 23.73 5.61 -2.99
C ARG A 233 24.21 5.85 -4.42
N GLU A 234 24.23 4.80 -5.23
CA GLU A 234 24.65 4.87 -6.64
C GLU A 234 23.75 5.83 -7.43
N LEU A 235 22.43 5.67 -7.30
CA LEU A 235 21.46 6.56 -7.94
C LEU A 235 21.58 8.00 -7.47
N VAL A 236 21.81 8.23 -6.17
CA VAL A 236 22.06 9.56 -5.61
C VAL A 236 23.30 10.20 -6.22
N GLY A 237 24.39 9.46 -6.36
CA GLY A 237 25.63 9.92 -7.03
C GLY A 237 25.36 10.29 -8.49
N TRP A 238 24.73 9.39 -9.22
CA TRP A 238 24.37 9.56 -10.64
C TRP A 238 23.50 10.81 -10.89
N LEU A 239 22.52 11.07 -10.01
CA LEU A 239 21.66 12.24 -10.07
C LEU A 239 22.44 13.53 -9.83
N ARG A 240 23.32 13.56 -8.81
CA ARG A 240 24.16 14.73 -8.49
C ARG A 240 25.09 15.09 -9.62
N ASP A 241 25.73 14.12 -10.27
CA ASP A 241 26.63 14.33 -11.40
C ASP A 241 25.91 14.99 -12.60
N ARG A 242 24.57 14.87 -12.66
CA ARG A 242 23.69 15.47 -13.68
C ARG A 242 23.08 16.81 -13.25
N GLY A 243 23.43 17.31 -12.07
CA GLY A 243 22.96 18.61 -11.57
C GLY A 243 21.62 18.57 -10.85
N ALA A 244 21.20 17.37 -10.38
CA ALA A 244 20.00 17.27 -9.54
C ALA A 244 20.18 18.03 -8.22
N ARG A 245 19.12 18.69 -7.77
CA ARG A 245 19.08 19.52 -6.57
C ARG A 245 18.08 18.98 -5.56
N SER A 246 18.37 19.16 -4.27
CA SER A 246 17.38 18.91 -3.21
C SER A 246 16.31 20.00 -3.21
N GLY A 247 15.06 19.67 -2.90
CA GLY A 247 13.96 20.60 -2.76
C GLY A 247 14.26 21.75 -1.80
N LYS A 248 14.96 21.48 -0.70
CA LYS A 248 15.43 22.52 0.25
C LYS A 248 16.38 23.55 -0.33
N LYS A 249 16.89 23.35 -1.55
CA LYS A 249 17.78 24.28 -2.27
C LYS A 249 17.08 24.98 -3.45
N LEU A 250 15.82 24.64 -3.70
CA LEU A 250 14.99 25.21 -4.76
C LEU A 250 14.01 26.26 -4.22
N GLU A 251 13.85 26.32 -2.88
CA GLU A 251 13.18 27.41 -2.14
C GLU A 251 14.17 28.58 -1.94
#